data_61396057812c2dd7fe2c152e9565a3d4
#
_entry.id   61396057812c2dd7fe2c152e9565a3d4
#
_cell.length_a   1.000
_cell.length_b   1.000
_cell.length_c   1.000
_cell.angle_alpha   90.00
_cell.angle_beta   90.00
_cell.angle_gamma   90.00
#
_symmetry.space_group_name_H-M   'P 1'
#
loop_
_entity.id
_entity.type
_entity.pdbx_description
1 polymer ?
#
loop_
_entity_poly.entity_id
_entity_poly.type
_entity_poly.pdbx_seq_one_letter_code
_entity_poly.pdbx_strand_id
1 'polypeptide(L)'
;MSKGEQTREMILAQAAQLFSRQGYFGSSLSDIMQETGLEKGGIYNHFSSKEQLALEAFDYAYTLLDQRIRSYLAEKTHAVDRLLAIVSYFQSLIDDPVVDGGCPILNTAVEADDAYPVLRDRARAAMDNLRGTLKRIVTKGIERQEIRPEVDVDMFVTVFIATAEGAVMLSKLYQDPQHMRWAAAHLTRYIETDLRA
;
A
#
# COMPACT_ATOMS: atom_id res chain seq x y z
N MET A 1 -0.27 22.38 -15.80
CA MET A 1 0.91 21.51 -15.99
C MET A 1 1.55 21.76 -17.34
N SER A 2 2.86 21.92 -17.39
CA SER A 2 3.62 21.99 -18.64
C SER A 2 3.66 20.62 -19.33
N LYS A 3 3.98 20.57 -20.64
CA LYS A 3 4.12 19.32 -21.40
C LYS A 3 5.18 18.40 -20.75
N GLY A 4 6.27 18.98 -20.21
CA GLY A 4 7.31 18.22 -19.54
C GLY A 4 6.85 17.57 -18.24
N GLU A 5 6.06 18.29 -17.42
CA GLU A 5 5.44 17.75 -16.20
C GLU A 5 4.47 16.62 -16.51
N GLN A 6 3.64 16.76 -17.55
CA GLN A 6 2.72 15.71 -17.98
C GLN A 6 3.47 14.43 -18.42
N THR A 7 4.57 14.60 -19.19
CA THR A 7 5.40 13.47 -19.61
C THR A 7 6.04 12.78 -18.40
N ARG A 8 6.56 13.56 -17.44
CA ARG A 8 7.18 13.01 -16.23
C ARG A 8 6.19 12.23 -15.38
N GLU A 9 4.97 12.75 -15.19
CA GLU A 9 3.91 12.06 -14.46
C GLU A 9 3.47 10.78 -15.15
N MET A 10 3.34 10.80 -16.48
CA MET A 10 3.06 9.59 -17.28
C MET A 10 4.14 8.53 -17.10
N ILE A 11 5.45 8.90 -17.13
CA ILE A 11 6.54 7.95 -16.88
C ILE A 11 6.43 7.36 -15.47
N LEU A 12 6.16 8.17 -14.44
CA LEU A 12 5.99 7.70 -13.06
C LEU A 12 4.83 6.71 -12.94
N ALA A 13 3.68 7.03 -13.53
CA ALA A 13 2.51 6.15 -13.49
C ALA A 13 2.80 4.79 -14.15
N GLN A 14 3.42 4.79 -15.34
CA GLN A 14 3.76 3.55 -16.05
C GLN A 14 4.86 2.75 -15.32
N ALA A 15 5.88 3.42 -14.80
CA ALA A 15 6.93 2.76 -14.02
C ALA A 15 6.39 2.18 -12.71
N ALA A 16 5.46 2.85 -12.03
CA ALA A 16 4.81 2.35 -10.83
C ALA A 16 4.01 1.06 -11.11
N GLN A 17 3.28 1.01 -12.22
CA GLN A 17 2.58 -0.20 -12.67
C GLN A 17 3.56 -1.33 -12.97
N LEU A 18 4.62 -1.05 -13.72
CA LEU A 18 5.62 -2.03 -14.11
C LEU A 18 6.32 -2.63 -12.89
N PHE A 19 6.86 -1.76 -12.00
CA PHE A 19 7.58 -2.22 -10.80
C PHE A 19 6.67 -2.95 -9.81
N SER A 20 5.40 -2.58 -9.72
CA SER A 20 4.45 -3.30 -8.87
C SER A 20 4.12 -4.70 -9.38
N ARG A 21 4.13 -4.92 -10.72
CA ARG A 21 3.87 -6.22 -11.34
C ARG A 21 5.09 -7.13 -11.40
N GLN A 22 6.24 -6.58 -11.79
CA GLN A 22 7.44 -7.36 -12.12
C GLN A 22 8.57 -7.20 -11.10
N GLY A 23 8.43 -6.27 -10.15
CA GLY A 23 9.48 -5.87 -9.25
C GLY A 23 10.49 -4.92 -9.90
N TYR A 24 11.25 -4.23 -9.03
CA TYR A 24 12.32 -3.32 -9.47
C TYR A 24 13.47 -4.08 -10.14
N PHE A 25 13.91 -5.20 -9.53
CA PHE A 25 15.01 -6.00 -10.07
C PHE A 25 14.61 -6.78 -11.33
N GLY A 26 13.36 -7.22 -11.41
CA GLY A 26 12.81 -7.91 -12.57
C GLY A 26 12.57 -7.02 -13.80
N SER A 27 12.53 -5.69 -13.62
CA SER A 27 12.24 -4.75 -14.71
C SER A 27 13.51 -4.16 -15.29
N SER A 28 13.65 -4.20 -16.60
CA SER A 28 14.75 -3.56 -17.35
C SER A 28 14.39 -2.16 -17.84
N LEU A 29 15.40 -1.40 -18.30
CA LEU A 29 15.14 -0.13 -18.99
C LEU A 29 14.32 -0.35 -20.28
N SER A 30 14.53 -1.47 -20.97
CA SER A 30 13.77 -1.81 -22.17
C SER A 30 12.28 -2.01 -21.86
N ASP A 31 11.95 -2.61 -20.70
CA ASP A 31 10.56 -2.76 -20.27
C ASP A 31 9.93 -1.41 -19.99
N ILE A 32 10.67 -0.49 -19.34
CA ILE A 32 10.20 0.88 -19.09
C ILE A 32 9.98 1.63 -20.41
N MET A 33 10.88 1.49 -21.38
CA MET A 33 10.74 2.07 -22.72
C MET A 33 9.48 1.53 -23.42
N GLN A 34 9.24 0.24 -23.35
CA GLN A 34 8.06 -0.41 -23.93
C GLN A 34 6.76 0.07 -23.28
N GLU A 35 6.70 0.12 -21.96
CA GLU A 35 5.50 0.58 -21.22
C GLU A 35 5.21 2.06 -21.49
N THR A 36 6.25 2.91 -21.53
CA THR A 36 6.09 4.36 -21.71
C THR A 36 5.96 4.79 -23.17
N GLY A 37 6.34 3.95 -24.11
CA GLY A 37 6.45 4.30 -25.53
C GLY A 37 7.56 5.32 -25.82
N LEU A 38 8.50 5.53 -24.91
CA LEU A 38 9.57 6.50 -25.02
C LEU A 38 10.92 5.82 -25.29
N GLU A 39 11.76 6.50 -26.07
CA GLU A 39 13.16 6.14 -26.20
C GLU A 39 13.95 6.46 -24.90
N LYS A 40 15.11 5.81 -24.72
CA LYS A 40 16.01 5.98 -23.57
C LYS A 40 16.25 7.45 -23.21
N GLY A 41 16.51 8.31 -24.21
CA GLY A 41 16.72 9.74 -24.01
C GLY A 41 15.50 10.45 -23.46
N GLY A 42 14.30 10.06 -23.87
CA GLY A 42 13.04 10.62 -23.36
C GLY A 42 12.83 10.35 -21.87
N ILE A 43 13.25 9.17 -21.39
CA ILE A 43 13.17 8.83 -19.95
C ILE A 43 14.25 9.57 -19.17
N TYR A 44 15.51 9.52 -19.63
CA TYR A 44 16.65 10.14 -18.93
C TYR A 44 16.70 11.67 -18.98
N ASN A 45 15.86 12.32 -19.78
CA ASN A 45 15.61 13.76 -19.67
C ASN A 45 14.84 14.14 -18.40
N HIS A 46 14.14 13.17 -17.76
CA HIS A 46 13.31 13.38 -16.56
C HIS A 46 13.88 12.74 -15.31
N PHE A 47 14.67 11.67 -15.45
CA PHE A 47 15.22 10.89 -14.33
C PHE A 47 16.70 10.57 -14.61
N SER A 48 17.58 10.82 -13.65
CA SER A 48 19.02 10.64 -13.82
C SER A 48 19.44 9.15 -13.89
N SER A 49 18.61 8.25 -13.35
CA SER A 49 18.87 6.81 -13.32
C SER A 49 17.59 6.00 -13.13
N LYS A 50 17.68 4.68 -13.36
CA LYS A 50 16.60 3.73 -13.06
C LYS A 50 16.28 3.72 -11.56
N GLU A 51 17.29 3.88 -10.70
CA GLU A 51 17.16 3.93 -9.26
C GLU A 51 16.30 5.14 -8.81
N GLN A 52 16.61 6.33 -9.36
CA GLN A 52 15.80 7.52 -9.09
C GLN A 52 14.34 7.31 -9.52
N LEU A 53 14.15 6.79 -10.74
CA LEU A 53 12.81 6.49 -11.25
C LEU A 53 12.08 5.50 -10.33
N ALA A 54 12.76 4.46 -9.84
CA ALA A 54 12.14 3.47 -8.95
C ALA A 54 11.71 4.07 -7.60
N LEU A 55 12.55 4.90 -6.99
CA LEU A 55 12.21 5.57 -5.73
C LEU A 55 11.00 6.48 -5.90
N GLU A 56 10.98 7.27 -6.97
CA GLU A 56 9.87 8.19 -7.23
C GLU A 56 8.60 7.45 -7.69
N ALA A 57 8.72 6.36 -8.43
CA ALA A 57 7.58 5.51 -8.79
C ALA A 57 6.96 4.83 -7.57
N PHE A 58 7.79 4.40 -6.60
CA PHE A 58 7.29 3.93 -5.30
C PHE A 58 6.55 5.04 -4.54
N ASP A 59 7.14 6.23 -4.43
CA ASP A 59 6.51 7.38 -3.77
C ASP A 59 5.18 7.76 -4.44
N TYR A 60 5.11 7.66 -5.78
CA TYR A 60 3.87 7.88 -6.54
C TYR A 60 2.81 6.83 -6.20
N ALA A 61 3.16 5.54 -6.26
CA ALA A 61 2.25 4.44 -5.91
C ALA A 61 1.75 4.57 -4.46
N TYR A 62 2.65 4.89 -3.52
CA TYR A 62 2.31 5.12 -2.12
C TYR A 62 1.37 6.32 -1.94
N THR A 63 1.57 7.41 -2.70
CA THR A 63 0.68 8.58 -2.66
C THR A 63 -0.75 8.20 -3.07
N LEU A 64 -0.92 7.40 -4.12
CA LEU A 64 -2.23 6.91 -4.55
C LEU A 64 -2.89 6.03 -3.47
N LEU A 65 -2.10 5.16 -2.84
CA LEU A 65 -2.53 4.30 -1.75
C LEU A 65 -2.99 5.12 -0.54
N ASP A 66 -2.19 6.08 -0.08
CA ASP A 66 -2.54 6.95 1.05
C ASP A 66 -3.81 7.78 0.76
N GLN A 67 -3.94 8.32 -0.45
CA GLN A 67 -5.15 9.01 -0.88
C GLN A 67 -6.39 8.10 -0.84
N ARG A 68 -6.26 6.86 -1.29
CA ARG A 68 -7.33 5.85 -1.25
C ARG A 68 -7.71 5.53 0.21
N ILE A 69 -6.74 5.29 1.09
CA ILE A 69 -7.01 5.08 2.53
C ILE A 69 -7.75 6.28 3.12
N ARG A 70 -7.28 7.50 2.84
CA ARG A 70 -7.94 8.73 3.32
C ARG A 70 -9.39 8.84 2.84
N SER A 71 -9.68 8.46 1.60
CA SER A 71 -11.05 8.48 1.08
C SER A 71 -11.98 7.51 1.84
N TYR A 72 -11.50 6.31 2.18
CA TYR A 72 -12.25 5.36 3.01
C TYR A 72 -12.52 5.89 4.43
N LEU A 73 -11.62 6.71 4.96
CA LEU A 73 -11.70 7.26 6.32
C LEU A 73 -12.47 8.58 6.42
N ALA A 74 -12.73 9.29 5.31
CA ALA A 74 -13.16 10.70 5.30
C ALA A 74 -14.43 10.96 6.10
N GLU A 75 -15.43 10.09 5.99
CA GLU A 75 -16.74 10.25 6.64
C GLU A 75 -16.88 9.43 7.93
N LYS A 76 -15.82 8.72 8.33
CA LYS A 76 -15.86 7.85 9.51
C LYS A 76 -15.30 8.57 10.73
N THR A 77 -16.13 8.70 11.77
CA THR A 77 -15.76 9.37 13.03
C THR A 77 -15.51 8.39 14.17
N HIS A 78 -16.29 7.31 14.26
CA HIS A 78 -16.17 6.27 15.26
C HIS A 78 -14.97 5.36 14.96
N ALA A 79 -14.17 5.02 15.97
CA ALA A 79 -12.92 4.27 15.79
C ALA A 79 -13.14 2.90 15.14
N VAL A 80 -14.16 2.17 15.56
CA VAL A 80 -14.51 0.86 14.98
C VAL A 80 -14.86 1.00 13.49
N ASP A 81 -15.67 1.97 13.10
CA ASP A 81 -16.03 2.20 11.70
C ASP A 81 -14.82 2.56 10.85
N ARG A 82 -13.86 3.29 11.42
CA ARG A 82 -12.57 3.60 10.77
C ARG A 82 -11.72 2.35 10.55
N LEU A 83 -11.65 1.45 11.54
CA LEU A 83 -10.94 0.16 11.38
C LEU A 83 -11.61 -0.71 10.32
N LEU A 84 -12.94 -0.81 10.32
CA LEU A 84 -13.70 -1.54 9.29
C LEU A 84 -13.53 -0.94 7.90
N ALA A 85 -13.41 0.39 7.79
CA ALA A 85 -13.10 1.06 6.53
C ALA A 85 -11.70 0.68 6.02
N ILE A 86 -10.70 0.50 6.90
CA ILE A 86 -9.38 0.01 6.48
C ILE A 86 -9.44 -1.47 6.05
N VAL A 87 -10.26 -2.31 6.70
CA VAL A 87 -10.52 -3.68 6.21
C VAL A 87 -11.08 -3.64 4.79
N SER A 88 -12.08 -2.79 4.54
CA SER A 88 -12.68 -2.62 3.20
C SER A 88 -11.67 -2.09 2.17
N TYR A 89 -10.77 -1.18 2.58
CA TYR A 89 -9.67 -0.74 1.73
C TYR A 89 -8.76 -1.92 1.30
N PHE A 90 -8.37 -2.82 2.22
CA PHE A 90 -7.55 -3.98 1.86
C PHE A 90 -8.28 -4.93 0.91
N GLN A 91 -9.60 -5.11 1.05
CA GLN A 91 -10.42 -5.85 0.09
C GLN A 91 -10.35 -5.22 -1.31
N SER A 92 -10.39 -3.89 -1.40
CA SER A 92 -10.32 -3.18 -2.69
C SER A 92 -8.99 -3.37 -3.43
N LEU A 93 -7.90 -3.73 -2.73
CA LEU A 93 -6.62 -4.02 -3.39
C LEU A 93 -6.66 -5.27 -4.29
N ILE A 94 -7.65 -6.14 -4.09
CA ILE A 94 -7.85 -7.34 -4.93
C ILE A 94 -8.72 -7.04 -6.15
N ASP A 95 -9.81 -6.30 -5.95
CA ASP A 95 -10.83 -6.10 -6.99
C ASP A 95 -10.58 -4.82 -7.82
N ASP A 96 -9.99 -3.77 -7.20
CA ASP A 96 -9.73 -2.46 -7.79
C ASP A 96 -8.43 -1.85 -7.22
N PRO A 97 -7.24 -2.42 -7.52
CA PRO A 97 -5.97 -1.93 -7.00
C PRO A 97 -5.61 -0.55 -7.54
N VAL A 98 -4.96 0.29 -6.72
CA VAL A 98 -4.46 1.62 -7.13
C VAL A 98 -3.32 1.53 -8.15
N VAL A 99 -2.54 0.48 -8.05
CA VAL A 99 -1.57 0.01 -9.05
C VAL A 99 -1.69 -1.51 -9.13
N ASP A 100 -1.51 -2.07 -10.33
CA ASP A 100 -1.55 -3.52 -10.52
C ASP A 100 -0.47 -4.19 -9.65
N GLY A 101 -0.73 -5.42 -9.22
CA GLY A 101 0.27 -6.16 -8.46
C GLY A 101 0.00 -6.27 -6.95
N GLY A 102 -1.07 -5.65 -6.43
CA GLY A 102 -1.47 -5.73 -5.02
C GLY A 102 -0.94 -4.59 -4.17
N CYS A 103 -0.39 -4.86 -2.98
CA CYS A 103 0.13 -3.81 -2.10
C CYS A 103 1.56 -3.41 -2.49
N PRO A 104 1.80 -2.15 -2.93
CA PRO A 104 3.16 -1.70 -3.26
C PRO A 104 4.12 -1.76 -2.07
N ILE A 105 3.64 -1.53 -0.85
CA ILE A 105 4.48 -1.57 0.36
C ILE A 105 4.98 -3.00 0.60
N LEU A 106 4.08 -4.00 0.55
CA LEU A 106 4.44 -5.41 0.74
C LEU A 106 5.42 -5.87 -0.34
N ASN A 107 5.10 -5.63 -1.61
CA ASN A 107 5.93 -6.06 -2.74
C ASN A 107 7.34 -5.48 -2.62
N THR A 108 7.45 -4.18 -2.36
CA THR A 108 8.74 -3.49 -2.20
C THR A 108 9.48 -3.94 -0.95
N ALA A 109 8.79 -4.18 0.17
CA ALA A 109 9.43 -4.63 1.41
C ALA A 109 10.11 -6.00 1.23
N VAL A 110 9.44 -6.96 0.56
CA VAL A 110 9.99 -8.30 0.31
C VAL A 110 11.13 -8.27 -0.70
N GLU A 111 11.04 -7.42 -1.74
CA GLU A 111 12.06 -7.37 -2.79
C GLU A 111 13.33 -6.61 -2.36
N ALA A 112 13.17 -5.56 -1.55
CA ALA A 112 14.26 -4.63 -1.25
C ALA A 112 14.95 -4.88 0.11
N ASP A 113 14.51 -5.84 0.91
CA ASP A 113 14.94 -6.03 2.30
C ASP A 113 16.46 -6.12 2.49
N ASP A 114 17.14 -6.94 1.71
CA ASP A 114 18.60 -7.14 1.77
C ASP A 114 19.35 -6.46 0.60
N ALA A 115 18.68 -6.29 -0.53
CA ALA A 115 19.34 -5.95 -1.80
C ALA A 115 19.39 -4.44 -2.09
N TYR A 116 18.43 -3.64 -1.57
CA TYR A 116 18.34 -2.22 -1.88
C TYR A 116 17.91 -1.36 -0.68
N PRO A 117 18.86 -1.01 0.21
CA PRO A 117 18.57 -0.32 1.48
C PRO A 117 17.75 0.98 1.35
N VAL A 118 18.00 1.79 0.30
CA VAL A 118 17.28 3.06 0.11
C VAL A 118 15.79 2.82 -0.19
N LEU A 119 15.49 1.84 -1.02
CA LEU A 119 14.10 1.48 -1.37
C LEU A 119 13.41 0.79 -0.18
N ARG A 120 14.13 -0.09 0.55
CA ARG A 120 13.66 -0.68 1.80
C ARG A 120 13.27 0.40 2.82
N ASP A 121 14.09 1.43 2.98
CA ASP A 121 13.82 2.50 3.96
C ASP A 121 12.58 3.33 3.54
N ARG A 122 12.32 3.49 2.23
CA ARG A 122 11.05 4.07 1.72
C ARG A 122 9.85 3.18 2.06
N ALA A 123 9.94 1.87 1.82
CA ALA A 123 8.88 0.93 2.17
C ALA A 123 8.62 0.91 3.68
N ARG A 124 9.68 0.96 4.51
CA ARG A 124 9.56 1.07 5.97
C ARG A 124 8.83 2.35 6.37
N ALA A 125 9.20 3.52 5.83
CA ALA A 125 8.54 4.78 6.15
C ALA A 125 7.05 4.76 5.77
N ALA A 126 6.70 4.17 4.62
CA ALA A 126 5.31 3.99 4.20
C ALA A 126 4.54 3.05 5.16
N MET A 127 5.15 1.94 5.57
CA MET A 127 4.57 1.02 6.56
C MET A 127 4.39 1.70 7.92
N ASP A 128 5.36 2.50 8.37
CA ASP A 128 5.28 3.24 9.64
C ASP A 128 4.14 4.25 9.62
N ASN A 129 3.83 4.88 8.48
CA ASN A 129 2.68 5.75 8.32
C ASN A 129 1.34 4.99 8.45
N LEU A 130 1.23 3.81 7.83
CA LEU A 130 0.05 2.94 7.97
C LEU A 130 -0.11 2.48 9.42
N ARG A 131 0.96 1.98 10.03
CA ARG A 131 1.00 1.60 11.46
C ARG A 131 0.57 2.76 12.35
N GLY A 132 1.13 3.94 12.14
CA GLY A 132 0.80 5.16 12.88
C GLY A 132 -0.66 5.58 12.72
N THR A 133 -1.24 5.36 11.55
CA THR A 133 -2.67 5.63 11.32
C THR A 133 -3.55 4.68 12.12
N LEU A 134 -3.29 3.37 12.08
CA LEU A 134 -4.02 2.37 12.87
C LEU A 134 -3.86 2.62 14.37
N LYS A 135 -2.63 2.87 14.86
CA LYS A 135 -2.37 3.21 16.27
C LYS A 135 -3.20 4.41 16.73
N ARG A 136 -3.20 5.50 15.96
CA ARG A 136 -3.98 6.70 16.28
C ARG A 136 -5.49 6.42 16.34
N ILE A 137 -6.01 5.57 15.45
CA ILE A 137 -7.43 5.21 15.48
C ILE A 137 -7.74 4.44 16.76
N VAL A 138 -6.97 3.43 17.11
CA VAL A 138 -7.20 2.60 18.30
C VAL A 138 -7.03 3.43 19.59
N THR A 139 -5.92 4.17 19.71
CA THR A 139 -5.66 5.00 20.91
C THR A 139 -6.78 6.02 21.15
N LYS A 140 -7.19 6.74 20.08
CA LYS A 140 -8.32 7.68 20.21
C LYS A 140 -9.65 6.98 20.48
N GLY A 141 -9.83 5.76 19.98
CA GLY A 141 -11.00 4.93 20.27
C GLY A 141 -11.06 4.56 21.76
N ILE A 142 -9.93 4.19 22.36
CA ILE A 142 -9.82 3.94 23.81
C ILE A 142 -10.14 5.21 24.60
N GLU A 143 -9.53 6.34 24.26
CA GLU A 143 -9.78 7.64 24.92
C GLU A 143 -11.26 8.06 24.87
N ARG A 144 -11.99 7.68 23.82
CA ARG A 144 -13.41 7.98 23.62
C ARG A 144 -14.35 6.89 24.11
N GLN A 145 -13.83 5.82 24.71
CA GLN A 145 -14.60 4.65 25.14
C GLN A 145 -15.35 3.95 23.97
N GLU A 146 -14.83 4.04 22.78
CA GLU A 146 -15.31 3.35 21.57
C GLU A 146 -14.60 2.00 21.39
N ILE A 147 -13.42 1.84 22.01
CA ILE A 147 -12.58 0.64 22.02
C ILE A 147 -12.24 0.32 23.48
N ARG A 148 -12.23 -0.97 23.80
CA ARG A 148 -11.92 -1.51 25.12
C ARG A 148 -10.52 -1.08 25.59
N PRO A 149 -10.34 -0.65 26.85
CA PRO A 149 -9.07 -0.13 27.34
C PRO A 149 -7.97 -1.20 27.48
N GLU A 150 -8.33 -2.49 27.52
CA GLU A 150 -7.40 -3.60 27.66
C GLU A 150 -6.68 -3.99 26.35
N VAL A 151 -7.05 -3.37 25.23
CA VAL A 151 -6.49 -3.67 23.91
C VAL A 151 -5.03 -3.27 23.86
N ASP A 152 -4.14 -4.24 23.64
CA ASP A 152 -2.74 -3.98 23.29
C ASP A 152 -2.67 -3.43 21.85
N VAL A 153 -2.44 -2.13 21.77
CA VAL A 153 -2.45 -1.38 20.50
C VAL A 153 -1.37 -1.87 19.53
N ASP A 154 -0.17 -2.16 20.04
CA ASP A 154 0.96 -2.60 19.20
C ASP A 154 0.76 -4.01 18.66
N MET A 155 0.27 -4.91 19.51
CA MET A 155 -0.08 -6.27 19.11
C MET A 155 -1.22 -6.24 18.08
N PHE A 156 -2.30 -5.51 18.35
CA PHE A 156 -3.42 -5.39 17.42
C PHE A 156 -2.96 -4.92 16.04
N VAL A 157 -2.23 -3.79 15.98
CA VAL A 157 -1.76 -3.21 14.72
C VAL A 157 -0.86 -4.17 13.96
N THR A 158 0.02 -4.89 14.66
CA THR A 158 0.92 -5.86 14.03
C THR A 158 0.14 -7.03 13.44
N VAL A 159 -0.78 -7.62 14.21
CA VAL A 159 -1.60 -8.77 13.76
C VAL A 159 -2.55 -8.34 12.63
N PHE A 160 -3.17 -7.16 12.73
CA PHE A 160 -4.03 -6.62 11.69
C PHE A 160 -3.30 -6.54 10.34
N ILE A 161 -2.13 -5.88 10.31
CA ILE A 161 -1.34 -5.69 9.08
C ILE A 161 -0.87 -7.05 8.54
N ALA A 162 -0.32 -7.91 9.40
CA ALA A 162 0.15 -9.24 8.99
C ALA A 162 -0.98 -10.08 8.37
N THR A 163 -2.19 -10.04 8.94
CA THR A 163 -3.36 -10.76 8.42
C THR A 163 -3.81 -10.17 7.08
N ALA A 164 -3.93 -8.85 6.97
CA ALA A 164 -4.39 -8.19 5.77
C ALA A 164 -3.41 -8.36 4.60
N GLU A 165 -2.12 -8.12 4.83
CA GLU A 165 -1.07 -8.27 3.80
C GLU A 165 -0.85 -9.73 3.41
N GLY A 166 -0.89 -10.66 4.37
CA GLY A 166 -0.87 -12.10 4.09
C GLY A 166 -2.04 -12.54 3.22
N ALA A 167 -3.23 -11.97 3.42
CA ALA A 167 -4.41 -12.26 2.61
C ALA A 167 -4.30 -11.68 1.20
N VAL A 168 -3.72 -10.48 1.04
CA VAL A 168 -3.41 -9.90 -0.28
C VAL A 168 -2.44 -10.84 -1.04
N MET A 169 -1.36 -11.26 -0.38
CA MET A 169 -0.38 -12.19 -0.96
C MET A 169 -1.05 -13.51 -1.39
N LEU A 170 -1.83 -14.15 -0.51
CA LEU A 170 -2.50 -15.42 -0.81
C LEU A 170 -3.52 -15.27 -1.95
N SER A 171 -4.32 -14.21 -1.94
CA SER A 171 -5.32 -13.97 -3.00
C SER A 171 -4.68 -13.84 -4.37
N LYS A 172 -3.52 -13.15 -4.44
CA LYS A 172 -2.75 -13.02 -5.67
C LYS A 172 -2.08 -14.32 -6.10
N LEU A 173 -1.42 -15.01 -5.16
CA LEU A 173 -0.70 -16.25 -5.44
C LEU A 173 -1.63 -17.34 -6.01
N TYR A 174 -2.81 -17.49 -5.41
CA TYR A 174 -3.79 -18.50 -5.83
C TYR A 174 -4.81 -17.97 -6.86
N GLN A 175 -4.75 -16.69 -7.22
CA GLN A 175 -5.73 -16.02 -8.09
C GLN A 175 -7.17 -16.22 -7.58
N ASP A 176 -7.34 -16.23 -6.26
CA ASP A 176 -8.61 -16.46 -5.57
C ASP A 176 -8.85 -15.35 -4.52
N PRO A 177 -9.84 -14.46 -4.76
CA PRO A 177 -10.17 -13.39 -3.81
C PRO A 177 -10.76 -13.92 -2.49
N GLN A 178 -11.07 -15.22 -2.42
CA GLN A 178 -11.66 -15.82 -1.24
C GLN A 178 -10.75 -15.73 -0.01
N HIS A 179 -9.42 -15.77 -0.18
CA HIS A 179 -8.46 -15.59 0.91
C HIS A 179 -8.61 -14.23 1.58
N MET A 180 -8.75 -13.15 0.79
CA MET A 180 -9.00 -11.82 1.33
C MET A 180 -10.38 -11.71 2.00
N ARG A 181 -11.41 -12.32 1.44
CA ARG A 181 -12.76 -12.34 2.03
C ARG A 181 -12.77 -13.01 3.40
N TRP A 182 -12.07 -14.14 3.56
CA TRP A 182 -11.95 -14.81 4.87
C TRP A 182 -11.19 -13.97 5.89
N ALA A 183 -10.06 -13.39 5.51
CA ALA A 183 -9.29 -12.51 6.38
C ALA A 183 -10.10 -11.26 6.78
N ALA A 184 -10.80 -10.65 5.84
CA ALA A 184 -11.67 -9.50 6.11
C ALA A 184 -12.81 -9.87 7.07
N ALA A 185 -13.46 -11.01 6.88
CA ALA A 185 -14.49 -11.50 7.79
C ALA A 185 -13.94 -11.77 9.19
N HIS A 186 -12.72 -12.34 9.29
CA HIS A 186 -12.04 -12.55 10.57
C HIS A 186 -11.72 -11.23 11.26
N LEU A 187 -11.10 -10.29 10.57
CA LEU A 187 -10.74 -8.97 11.11
C LEU A 187 -12.00 -8.18 11.52
N THR A 188 -13.05 -8.20 10.70
CA THR A 188 -14.33 -7.56 11.02
C THR A 188 -14.91 -8.13 12.31
N ARG A 189 -15.01 -9.45 12.43
CA ARG A 189 -15.51 -10.09 13.65
C ARG A 189 -14.64 -9.72 14.86
N TYR A 190 -13.32 -9.81 14.75
CA TYR A 190 -12.41 -9.47 15.83
C TYR A 190 -12.58 -8.00 16.28
N ILE A 191 -12.69 -7.07 15.35
CA ILE A 191 -12.93 -5.65 15.65
C ILE A 191 -14.29 -5.45 16.37
N GLU A 192 -15.34 -6.12 15.90
CA GLU A 192 -16.70 -5.95 16.45
C GLU A 192 -16.88 -6.65 17.80
N THR A 193 -16.25 -7.80 18.03
CA THR A 193 -16.49 -8.60 19.24
C THR A 193 -15.45 -8.38 20.33
N ASP A 194 -14.18 -8.14 19.94
CA ASP A 194 -13.08 -8.11 20.91
C ASP A 194 -12.53 -6.68 21.13
N LEU A 195 -12.68 -5.77 20.17
CA LEU A 195 -12.23 -4.39 20.32
C LEU A 195 -13.35 -3.43 20.76
N ARG A 196 -14.53 -3.54 20.17
CA ARG A 196 -15.64 -2.62 20.47
C ARG A 196 -15.97 -2.63 21.98
N ALA A 197 -16.05 -1.43 22.59
CA ALA A 197 -16.44 -1.24 23.99
C ALA A 197 -17.94 -1.43 24.20
#